data_5cb4d0aa2e386d1b8aa01c56563f32cb
#
_entry.id   5cb4d0aa2e386d1b8aa01c56563f32cb
#
_cell.length_a   1.000
_cell.length_b   1.000
_cell.length_c   1.000
_cell.angle_alpha   90.00
_cell.angle_beta   90.00
_cell.angle_gamma   90.00
#
_symmetry.space_group_name_H-M   'P 1'
#
loop_
_entity.id
_entity.type
_entity.pdbx_description
1 polymer ?
#
loop_
_entity_poly.entity_id
_entity_poly.type
_entity_poly.pdbx_seq_one_letter_code
_entity_poly.pdbx_strand_id
1 'polypeptide(L)'
;MTTLLLPFGWAIVALACAAVVGWSCRAALVLVLPARNARTVRHAPLTATFGMAVIAAYVIVVLAAPLIAPHGERIVLDAEYLPWNSTYPLGTDNLGRDMLSRLIFGIRNSVGIAFATTVLAFLAGAIGGLLAATIGGWLDQLLSRIVDVLMAIPSLIFALLMLSILGTSIPNLILVIAIVDATRVFRIARAVAANIVVMEYVESARLRGAGLWRLIGREILPNAMPPLVAEFGLRFCFVFLSISALSFLGLGVQPPSADLGAMVRENASLITFGDITPILPAALIALLTVAVNFVVDWALHLSSGLKE
;
A
#
# COMPACT_ATOMS: atom_id res chain seq x y z
N MET A 1 34.74 8.89 -23.97
CA MET A 1 33.58 8.24 -24.62
C MET A 1 33.16 6.93 -23.97
N THR A 2 34.05 6.20 -23.31
CA THR A 2 33.76 4.91 -22.64
C THR A 2 32.96 5.06 -21.33
N THR A 3 33.05 6.17 -20.60
CA THR A 3 32.33 6.42 -19.35
C THR A 3 30.84 6.73 -19.51
N LEU A 4 30.39 7.17 -20.69
CA LEU A 4 28.99 7.44 -21.00
C LEU A 4 28.20 6.18 -21.40
N LEU A 5 28.87 5.10 -21.83
CA LEU A 5 28.22 3.85 -22.23
C LEU A 5 27.98 2.87 -21.07
N LEU A 6 28.70 3.02 -19.96
CA LEU A 6 28.56 2.18 -18.77
C LEU A 6 27.12 2.20 -18.16
N PRO A 7 26.46 3.37 -17.97
CA PRO A 7 25.11 3.38 -17.40
C PRO A 7 24.07 2.75 -18.35
N PHE A 8 24.23 2.86 -19.66
CA PHE A 8 23.33 2.20 -20.62
C PHE A 8 23.49 0.67 -20.60
N GLY A 9 24.72 0.16 -20.46
CA GLY A 9 24.96 -1.28 -20.29
C GLY A 9 24.30 -1.85 -19.04
N TRP A 10 24.42 -1.17 -17.93
CA TRP A 10 23.78 -1.58 -16.68
C TRP A 10 22.25 -1.48 -16.72
N ALA A 11 21.69 -0.48 -17.41
CA ALA A 11 20.26 -0.36 -17.62
C ALA A 11 19.70 -1.54 -18.45
N ILE A 12 20.40 -1.95 -19.51
CA ILE A 12 20.00 -3.10 -20.34
C ILE A 12 20.07 -4.40 -19.53
N VAL A 13 21.13 -4.60 -18.75
CA VAL A 13 21.26 -5.76 -17.85
C VAL A 13 20.14 -5.78 -16.81
N ALA A 14 19.84 -4.65 -16.19
CA ALA A 14 18.75 -4.53 -15.21
C ALA A 14 17.39 -4.86 -15.84
N LEU A 15 17.11 -4.37 -17.07
CA LEU A 15 15.89 -4.68 -17.81
C LEU A 15 15.80 -6.17 -18.18
N ALA A 16 16.91 -6.76 -18.62
CA ALA A 16 16.94 -8.18 -18.92
C ALA A 16 16.71 -9.04 -17.67
N CYS A 17 17.35 -8.70 -16.56
CA CYS A 17 17.12 -9.36 -15.28
C CYS A 17 15.66 -9.23 -14.81
N ALA A 18 15.08 -8.03 -14.92
CA ALA A 18 13.67 -7.80 -14.57
C ALA A 18 12.73 -8.62 -15.47
N ALA A 19 13.02 -8.75 -16.75
CA ALA A 19 12.24 -9.57 -17.69
C ALA A 19 12.33 -11.08 -17.34
N VAL A 20 13.53 -11.58 -17.02
CA VAL A 20 13.74 -12.98 -16.58
C VAL A 20 13.02 -13.26 -15.27
N VAL A 21 13.12 -12.35 -14.30
CA VAL A 21 12.40 -12.47 -13.02
C VAL A 21 10.89 -12.44 -13.25
N GLY A 22 10.37 -11.50 -14.05
CA GLY A 22 8.95 -11.43 -14.41
C GLY A 22 8.45 -12.72 -15.10
N TRP A 23 9.25 -13.30 -15.99
CA TRP A 23 8.90 -14.56 -16.66
C TRP A 23 8.92 -15.76 -15.71
N SER A 24 9.92 -15.88 -14.86
CA SER A 24 9.99 -16.96 -13.84
C SER A 24 8.86 -16.84 -12.80
N CYS A 25 8.54 -15.62 -12.36
CA CYS A 25 7.40 -15.36 -11.49
C CYS A 25 6.07 -15.76 -12.15
N ARG A 26 5.92 -15.44 -13.45
CA ARG A 26 4.75 -15.84 -14.25
C ARG A 26 4.63 -17.36 -14.31
N ALA A 27 5.71 -18.08 -14.60
CA ALA A 27 5.72 -19.53 -14.63
C ALA A 27 5.32 -20.14 -13.29
N ALA A 28 5.87 -19.63 -12.18
CA ALA A 28 5.55 -20.07 -10.83
C ALA A 28 4.06 -19.81 -10.47
N LEU A 29 3.54 -18.62 -10.77
CA LEU A 29 2.14 -18.28 -10.49
C LEU A 29 1.17 -19.13 -11.30
N VAL A 30 1.47 -19.44 -12.57
CA VAL A 30 0.65 -20.31 -13.42
C VAL A 30 0.60 -21.76 -12.89
N LEU A 31 1.68 -22.23 -12.25
CA LEU A 31 1.74 -23.56 -11.64
C LEU A 31 0.95 -23.66 -10.33
N VAL A 32 0.90 -22.59 -9.55
CA VAL A 32 0.28 -22.56 -8.22
C VAL A 32 -1.21 -22.23 -8.28
N LEU A 33 -1.65 -21.45 -9.28
CA LEU A 33 -3.02 -20.96 -9.36
C LEU A 33 -3.97 -21.95 -10.03
N PRO A 34 -5.28 -22.00 -9.63
CA PRO A 34 -6.30 -22.77 -10.31
C PRO A 34 -6.39 -22.40 -11.81
N ALA A 35 -6.72 -23.38 -12.66
CA ALA A 35 -6.71 -23.26 -14.12
C ALA A 35 -7.47 -22.05 -14.69
N ARG A 36 -8.54 -21.60 -14.02
CA ARG A 36 -9.32 -20.41 -14.40
C ARG A 36 -8.49 -19.12 -14.26
N ASN A 37 -7.78 -18.98 -13.14
CA ASN A 37 -6.97 -17.81 -12.83
C ASN A 37 -5.61 -17.85 -13.56
N ALA A 38 -5.07 -19.06 -13.78
CA ALA A 38 -3.85 -19.27 -14.56
C ALA A 38 -3.96 -18.73 -16.00
N ARG A 39 -5.14 -18.81 -16.64
CA ARG A 39 -5.37 -18.24 -17.98
C ARG A 39 -5.22 -16.72 -17.99
N THR A 40 -5.78 -16.03 -17.00
CA THR A 40 -5.68 -14.56 -16.88
C THR A 40 -4.25 -14.11 -16.64
N VAL A 41 -3.51 -14.82 -15.77
CA VAL A 41 -2.10 -14.54 -15.49
C VAL A 41 -1.18 -14.83 -16.70
N ARG A 42 -1.54 -15.80 -17.53
CA ARG A 42 -0.78 -16.12 -18.75
C ARG A 42 -0.75 -14.98 -19.76
N HIS A 43 -1.81 -14.18 -19.82
CA HIS A 43 -1.93 -13.01 -20.71
C HIS A 43 -1.58 -11.68 -19.99
N ALA A 44 -1.25 -11.73 -18.70
CA ALA A 44 -0.85 -10.54 -17.97
C ALA A 44 0.53 -10.02 -18.45
N PRO A 45 0.76 -8.71 -18.50
CA PRO A 45 2.07 -8.14 -18.79
C PRO A 45 3.10 -8.58 -17.73
N LEU A 46 4.38 -8.62 -18.11
CA LEU A 46 5.45 -9.03 -17.21
C LEU A 46 5.54 -8.18 -15.96
N THR A 47 5.23 -6.88 -16.07
CA THR A 47 5.17 -5.94 -14.95
C THR A 47 4.13 -6.36 -13.91
N ALA A 48 2.92 -6.72 -14.34
CA ALA A 48 1.87 -7.19 -13.45
C ALA A 48 2.20 -8.54 -12.79
N THR A 49 2.83 -9.47 -13.53
CA THR A 49 3.25 -10.75 -12.97
C THR A 49 4.37 -10.58 -11.95
N PHE A 50 5.33 -9.70 -12.21
CA PHE A 50 6.35 -9.30 -11.24
C PHE A 50 5.68 -8.68 -9.99
N GLY A 51 4.78 -7.72 -10.18
CA GLY A 51 4.05 -7.09 -9.07
C GLY A 51 3.29 -8.10 -8.20
N MET A 52 2.56 -9.04 -8.82
CA MET A 52 1.87 -10.10 -8.10
C MET A 52 2.82 -11.00 -7.30
N ALA A 53 3.98 -11.35 -7.85
CA ALA A 53 4.96 -12.17 -7.16
C ALA A 53 5.58 -11.44 -5.95
N VAL A 54 5.90 -10.16 -6.09
CA VAL A 54 6.40 -9.33 -5.00
C VAL A 54 5.35 -9.19 -3.91
N ILE A 55 4.10 -8.89 -4.25
CA ILE A 55 3.00 -8.81 -3.27
C ILE A 55 2.83 -10.15 -2.55
N ALA A 56 2.85 -11.27 -3.27
CA ALA A 56 2.76 -12.59 -2.67
C ALA A 56 3.92 -12.85 -1.68
N ALA A 57 5.16 -12.47 -2.05
CA ALA A 57 6.31 -12.58 -1.16
C ALA A 57 6.13 -11.72 0.12
N TYR A 58 5.63 -10.49 -0.01
CA TYR A 58 5.34 -9.64 1.15
C TYR A 58 4.24 -10.23 2.04
N VAL A 59 3.18 -10.78 1.46
CA VAL A 59 2.11 -11.46 2.22
C VAL A 59 2.68 -12.66 2.98
N ILE A 60 3.53 -13.47 2.34
CA ILE A 60 4.20 -14.60 3.00
C ILE A 60 5.06 -14.10 4.17
N VAL A 61 5.88 -13.06 3.97
CA VAL A 61 6.71 -12.48 5.03
C VAL A 61 5.84 -11.93 6.17
N VAL A 62 4.76 -11.21 5.88
CA VAL A 62 3.84 -10.67 6.89
C VAL A 62 3.25 -11.77 7.77
N LEU A 63 2.84 -12.89 7.16
CA LEU A 63 2.21 -14.00 7.87
C LEU A 63 3.22 -14.89 8.60
N ALA A 64 4.38 -15.12 8.00
CA ALA A 64 5.40 -16.05 8.49
C ALA A 64 6.57 -15.36 9.22
N ALA A 65 6.54 -14.03 9.43
CA ALA A 65 7.63 -13.28 10.06
C ALA A 65 8.18 -13.93 11.35
N PRO A 66 7.35 -14.40 12.31
CA PRO A 66 7.85 -15.03 13.52
C PRO A 66 8.57 -16.39 13.30
N LEU A 67 8.32 -17.02 12.15
CA LEU A 67 8.90 -18.32 11.79
C LEU A 67 10.18 -18.16 10.93
N ILE A 68 10.27 -17.08 10.16
CA ILE A 68 11.36 -16.83 9.21
C ILE A 68 12.48 -16.01 9.87
N ALA A 69 12.13 -15.10 10.77
CA ALA A 69 13.12 -14.23 11.42
C ALA A 69 14.02 -15.04 12.34
N PRO A 70 15.37 -14.96 12.18
CA PRO A 70 16.31 -15.66 13.04
C PRO A 70 16.20 -15.26 14.52
N HIS A 71 15.92 -13.99 14.78
CA HIS A 71 15.86 -13.43 16.14
C HIS A 71 14.59 -12.59 16.34
N GLY A 72 14.25 -12.28 17.60
CA GLY A 72 13.16 -11.34 17.91
C GLY A 72 13.52 -9.89 17.56
N GLU A 73 12.54 -9.11 17.09
CA GLU A 73 12.76 -7.71 16.66
C GLU A 73 13.35 -6.76 17.72
N ARG A 74 13.25 -7.14 19.01
CA ARG A 74 13.61 -6.31 20.17
C ARG A 74 14.91 -6.75 20.84
N ILE A 75 15.44 -7.91 20.49
CA ILE A 75 16.56 -8.54 21.18
C ILE A 75 17.84 -7.85 20.74
N VAL A 76 18.56 -7.26 21.71
CA VAL A 76 19.93 -6.78 21.54
C VAL A 76 20.85 -7.98 21.66
N LEU A 77 21.66 -8.25 20.64
CA LEU A 77 22.45 -9.47 20.53
C LEU A 77 23.95 -9.22 20.66
N ASP A 78 24.44 -8.09 20.13
CA ASP A 78 25.85 -7.84 19.99
C ASP A 78 26.16 -6.33 19.97
N ALA A 79 27.36 -5.92 19.56
CA ALA A 79 27.75 -4.54 19.38
C ALA A 79 26.93 -3.87 18.27
N GLU A 80 26.81 -2.54 18.38
CA GLU A 80 26.14 -1.70 17.36
C GLU A 80 26.94 -1.66 16.05
N TYR A 81 26.25 -1.60 14.92
CA TYR A 81 26.80 -1.42 13.57
C TYR A 81 27.84 -2.48 13.17
N LEU A 82 27.68 -3.72 13.61
CA LEU A 82 28.55 -4.80 13.12
C LEU A 82 28.33 -5.01 11.61
N PRO A 83 29.44 -5.19 10.85
CA PRO A 83 29.33 -5.46 9.41
C PRO A 83 28.69 -6.82 9.13
N TRP A 84 28.28 -7.02 7.90
CA TRP A 84 27.72 -8.27 7.40
C TRP A 84 28.69 -9.43 7.67
N ASN A 85 28.19 -10.48 8.31
CA ASN A 85 28.96 -11.68 8.65
C ASN A 85 28.05 -12.93 8.63
N SER A 86 28.66 -14.11 8.89
CA SER A 86 27.94 -15.38 8.87
C SER A 86 26.85 -15.50 9.95
N THR A 87 27.00 -14.81 11.08
CA THR A 87 26.03 -14.79 12.18
C THR A 87 24.93 -13.77 11.93
N TYR A 88 25.30 -12.61 11.41
CA TYR A 88 24.39 -11.50 11.06
C TYR A 88 24.52 -11.18 9.57
N PRO A 89 23.72 -11.80 8.69
CA PRO A 89 23.87 -11.67 7.23
C PRO A 89 23.74 -10.24 6.71
N LEU A 90 23.01 -9.37 7.41
CA LEU A 90 22.86 -7.94 7.11
C LEU A 90 23.43 -7.04 8.22
N GLY A 91 24.26 -7.60 9.09
CA GLY A 91 24.85 -6.87 10.21
C GLY A 91 23.86 -6.56 11.32
N THR A 92 24.26 -5.64 12.21
CA THR A 92 23.45 -5.15 13.32
C THR A 92 23.11 -3.68 13.16
N ASP A 93 22.02 -3.25 13.79
CA ASP A 93 21.59 -1.85 13.79
C ASP A 93 22.29 -1.00 14.86
N ASN A 94 21.80 0.24 15.04
CA ASN A 94 22.31 1.21 16.04
C ASN A 94 22.18 0.79 17.50
N LEU A 95 21.54 -0.32 17.80
CA LEU A 95 21.39 -0.88 19.15
C LEU A 95 21.89 -2.33 19.24
N GLY A 96 22.62 -2.82 18.23
CA GLY A 96 23.14 -4.19 18.22
C GLY A 96 22.07 -5.26 17.99
N ARG A 97 20.94 -4.92 17.33
CA ARG A 97 19.88 -5.87 16.97
C ARG A 97 20.10 -6.39 15.56
N ASP A 98 19.71 -7.65 15.30
CA ASP A 98 19.83 -8.25 13.96
C ASP A 98 19.02 -7.52 12.90
N MET A 99 19.73 -6.94 11.91
CA MET A 99 19.12 -6.12 10.85
C MET A 99 18.16 -6.94 9.97
N LEU A 100 18.51 -8.21 9.67
CA LEU A 100 17.64 -9.09 8.87
C LEU A 100 16.31 -9.36 9.56
N SER A 101 16.34 -9.73 10.83
CA SER A 101 15.13 -9.95 11.63
C SER A 101 14.29 -8.68 11.72
N ARG A 102 14.91 -7.53 11.92
CA ARG A 102 14.20 -6.24 11.95
C ARG A 102 13.55 -5.86 10.62
N LEU A 103 14.19 -6.15 9.47
CA LEU A 103 13.56 -5.95 8.16
C LEU A 103 12.33 -6.84 7.99
N ILE A 104 12.40 -8.12 8.38
CA ILE A 104 11.28 -9.05 8.30
C ILE A 104 10.09 -8.57 9.17
N PHE A 105 10.35 -8.21 10.43
CA PHE A 105 9.31 -7.66 11.31
C PHE A 105 8.86 -6.26 10.87
N GLY A 106 9.76 -5.44 10.32
CA GLY A 106 9.45 -4.13 9.76
C GLY A 106 8.46 -4.24 8.59
N ILE A 107 8.65 -5.20 7.68
CA ILE A 107 7.67 -5.50 6.62
C ILE A 107 6.32 -5.84 7.25
N ARG A 108 6.29 -6.77 8.23
CA ARG A 108 5.05 -7.20 8.88
C ARG A 108 4.30 -6.03 9.50
N ASN A 109 4.99 -5.22 10.29
CA ASN A 109 4.40 -4.11 11.03
C ASN A 109 3.94 -2.99 10.08
N SER A 110 4.83 -2.51 9.19
CA SER A 110 4.52 -1.41 8.27
C SER A 110 3.40 -1.76 7.30
N VAL A 111 3.44 -2.97 6.69
CA VAL A 111 2.39 -3.44 5.76
C VAL A 111 1.08 -3.71 6.51
N GLY A 112 1.14 -4.32 7.69
CA GLY A 112 -0.04 -4.61 8.50
C GLY A 112 -0.79 -3.34 8.93
N ILE A 113 -0.05 -2.33 9.41
CA ILE A 113 -0.62 -1.03 9.81
C ILE A 113 -1.18 -0.31 8.57
N ALA A 114 -0.45 -0.27 7.46
CA ALA A 114 -0.92 0.35 6.22
C ALA A 114 -2.19 -0.31 5.69
N PHE A 115 -2.26 -1.64 5.71
CA PHE A 115 -3.44 -2.38 5.28
C PHE A 115 -4.66 -2.10 6.18
N ALA A 116 -4.49 -2.16 7.50
CA ALA A 116 -5.56 -1.84 8.46
C ALA A 116 -6.08 -0.40 8.28
N THR A 117 -5.17 0.55 8.11
CA THR A 117 -5.48 1.96 7.86
C THR A 117 -6.26 2.13 6.55
N THR A 118 -5.80 1.47 5.47
CA THR A 118 -6.45 1.53 4.16
C THR A 118 -7.86 0.95 4.21
N VAL A 119 -8.04 -0.20 4.87
CA VAL A 119 -9.37 -0.81 5.03
C VAL A 119 -10.31 0.13 5.78
N LEU A 120 -9.85 0.73 6.88
CA LEU A 120 -10.66 1.67 7.66
C LEU A 120 -11.03 2.91 6.84
N ALA A 121 -10.05 3.52 6.17
CA ALA A 121 -10.27 4.68 5.29
C ALA A 121 -11.24 4.35 4.16
N PHE A 122 -11.08 3.18 3.56
CA PHE A 122 -11.89 2.74 2.44
C PHE A 122 -13.33 2.46 2.85
N LEU A 123 -13.54 1.76 3.96
CA LEU A 123 -14.89 1.52 4.49
C LEU A 123 -15.62 2.82 4.81
N ALA A 124 -14.97 3.73 5.55
CA ALA A 124 -15.57 5.01 5.92
C ALA A 124 -15.87 5.89 4.67
N GLY A 125 -14.88 6.03 3.79
CA GLY A 125 -15.00 6.85 2.59
C GLY A 125 -15.99 6.28 1.57
N ALA A 126 -15.93 4.97 1.29
CA ALA A 126 -16.82 4.33 0.32
C ALA A 126 -18.29 4.35 0.80
N ILE A 127 -18.53 3.97 2.06
CA ILE A 127 -19.89 4.00 2.63
C ILE A 127 -20.42 5.44 2.59
N GLY A 128 -19.65 6.42 3.06
CA GLY A 128 -20.03 7.82 3.04
C GLY A 128 -20.32 8.34 1.63
N GLY A 129 -19.48 8.03 0.66
CA GLY A 129 -19.63 8.46 -0.73
C GLY A 129 -20.82 7.83 -1.43
N LEU A 130 -21.04 6.51 -1.25
CA LEU A 130 -22.19 5.81 -1.80
C LEU A 130 -23.50 6.33 -1.18
N LEU A 131 -23.55 6.58 0.12
CA LEU A 131 -24.71 7.16 0.80
C LEU A 131 -25.00 8.57 0.31
N ALA A 132 -24.00 9.43 0.22
CA ALA A 132 -24.14 10.80 -0.24
C ALA A 132 -24.74 10.86 -1.65
N ALA A 133 -24.21 10.08 -2.59
CA ALA A 133 -24.70 10.06 -3.96
C ALA A 133 -26.11 9.44 -4.09
N THR A 134 -26.44 8.42 -3.26
CA THR A 134 -27.74 7.72 -3.37
C THR A 134 -28.86 8.50 -2.74
N ILE A 135 -28.64 9.18 -1.61
CA ILE A 135 -29.63 9.99 -0.89
C ILE A 135 -29.72 11.37 -1.54
N GLY A 136 -28.59 11.97 -1.90
CA GLY A 136 -28.55 13.31 -2.48
C GLY A 136 -28.96 14.42 -1.51
N GLY A 137 -29.34 15.58 -2.07
CA GLY A 137 -29.89 16.69 -1.31
C GLY A 137 -28.92 17.29 -0.27
N TRP A 138 -29.45 17.64 0.90
CA TRP A 138 -28.68 18.31 1.98
C TRP A 138 -27.59 17.41 2.59
N LEU A 139 -27.84 16.09 2.66
CA LEU A 139 -26.86 15.15 3.21
C LEU A 139 -25.60 15.08 2.34
N ASP A 140 -25.79 15.01 1.04
CA ASP A 140 -24.69 15.05 0.06
C ASP A 140 -23.90 16.36 0.18
N GLN A 141 -24.59 17.49 0.27
CA GLN A 141 -23.95 18.79 0.43
C GLN A 141 -23.16 18.88 1.74
N LEU A 142 -23.74 18.42 2.85
CA LEU A 142 -23.07 18.45 4.16
C LEU A 142 -21.80 17.59 4.19
N LEU A 143 -21.92 16.33 3.76
CA LEU A 143 -20.79 15.41 3.74
C LEU A 143 -19.67 15.91 2.80
N SER A 144 -20.05 16.41 1.62
CA SER A 144 -19.09 16.99 0.68
C SER A 144 -18.37 18.21 1.27
N ARG A 145 -19.07 19.10 1.99
CA ARG A 145 -18.45 20.27 2.65
C ARG A 145 -17.48 19.86 3.74
N ILE A 146 -17.80 18.85 4.57
CA ILE A 146 -16.89 18.32 5.58
C ILE A 146 -15.62 17.78 4.92
N VAL A 147 -15.78 16.99 3.85
CA VAL A 147 -14.66 16.44 3.08
C VAL A 147 -13.82 17.56 2.46
N ASP A 148 -14.43 18.58 1.87
CA ASP A 148 -13.72 19.70 1.26
C ASP A 148 -12.87 20.48 2.30
N VAL A 149 -13.42 20.71 3.51
CA VAL A 149 -12.67 21.35 4.61
C VAL A 149 -11.47 20.49 5.04
N LEU A 150 -11.64 19.19 5.20
CA LEU A 150 -10.54 18.29 5.56
C LEU A 150 -9.47 18.23 4.46
N MET A 151 -9.86 18.26 3.20
CA MET A 151 -8.94 18.21 2.07
C MET A 151 -8.21 19.56 1.82
N ALA A 152 -8.71 20.67 2.35
CA ALA A 152 -8.03 21.96 2.26
C ALA A 152 -6.74 21.99 3.08
N ILE A 153 -6.61 21.13 4.09
CA ILE A 153 -5.41 21.02 4.91
C ILE A 153 -4.44 20.02 4.25
N PRO A 154 -3.15 20.39 4.04
CA PRO A 154 -2.16 19.43 3.55
C PRO A 154 -2.09 18.20 4.46
N SER A 155 -2.31 17.01 3.88
CA SER A 155 -2.51 15.75 4.61
C SER A 155 -1.38 15.43 5.60
N LEU A 156 -0.11 15.64 5.20
CA LEU A 156 1.04 15.38 6.05
C LEU A 156 1.07 16.34 7.25
N ILE A 157 0.77 17.63 7.05
CA ILE A 157 0.73 18.65 8.12
C ILE A 157 -0.38 18.29 9.11
N PHE A 158 -1.57 17.94 8.61
CA PHE A 158 -2.68 17.52 9.45
C PHE A 158 -2.28 16.31 10.31
N ALA A 159 -1.67 15.28 9.70
CA ALA A 159 -1.26 14.08 10.42
C ALA A 159 -0.19 14.39 11.48
N LEU A 160 0.82 15.22 11.16
CA LEU A 160 1.86 15.65 12.11
C LEU A 160 1.25 16.38 13.32
N LEU A 161 0.35 17.33 13.09
CA LEU A 161 -0.30 18.09 14.15
C LEU A 161 -1.17 17.17 15.03
N MET A 162 -2.01 16.33 14.41
CA MET A 162 -2.89 15.45 15.16
C MET A 162 -2.12 14.42 16.00
N LEU A 163 -1.06 13.82 15.44
CA LEU A 163 -0.24 12.87 16.18
C LEU A 163 0.60 13.53 17.29
N SER A 164 0.99 14.78 17.11
CA SER A 164 1.67 15.54 18.17
C SER A 164 0.75 15.82 19.37
N ILE A 165 -0.56 15.97 19.12
CA ILE A 165 -1.57 16.22 20.17
C ILE A 165 -2.07 14.92 20.79
N LEU A 166 -2.43 13.93 19.97
CA LEU A 166 -3.05 12.66 20.41
C LEU A 166 -2.04 11.62 20.88
N GLY A 167 -0.75 11.84 20.55
CA GLY A 167 0.31 10.86 20.77
C GLY A 167 0.46 9.86 19.62
N THR A 168 1.64 9.23 19.57
CA THR A 168 2.09 8.35 18.46
C THR A 168 1.78 6.87 18.68
N SER A 169 0.65 6.54 19.31
CA SER A 169 0.21 5.15 19.43
C SER A 169 -0.25 4.60 18.06
N ILE A 170 -0.10 3.30 17.83
CA ILE A 170 -0.51 2.65 16.58
C ILE A 170 -2.01 2.91 16.27
N PRO A 171 -2.95 2.82 17.22
CA PRO A 171 -4.35 3.16 16.97
C PRO A 171 -4.55 4.61 16.52
N ASN A 172 -3.85 5.57 17.13
CA ASN A 172 -3.93 6.98 16.76
C ASN A 172 -3.38 7.20 15.34
N LEU A 173 -2.25 6.55 15.01
CA LEU A 173 -1.66 6.60 13.69
C LEU A 173 -2.64 6.08 12.63
N ILE A 174 -3.25 4.92 12.86
CA ILE A 174 -4.26 4.33 11.98
C ILE A 174 -5.45 5.28 11.82
N LEU A 175 -6.00 5.79 12.92
CA LEU A 175 -7.19 6.64 12.89
C LEU A 175 -6.94 7.95 12.14
N VAL A 176 -5.86 8.65 12.46
CA VAL A 176 -5.54 9.96 11.86
C VAL A 176 -5.33 9.84 10.35
N ILE A 177 -4.57 8.85 9.91
CA ILE A 177 -4.32 8.65 8.48
C ILE A 177 -5.60 8.16 7.79
N ALA A 178 -6.37 7.28 8.42
CA ALA A 178 -7.63 6.79 7.86
C ALA A 178 -8.64 7.93 7.64
N ILE A 179 -8.75 8.90 8.54
CA ILE A 179 -9.62 10.07 8.38
C ILE A 179 -9.19 10.87 7.13
N VAL A 180 -7.91 11.13 6.97
CA VAL A 180 -7.38 11.88 5.83
C VAL A 180 -7.65 11.15 4.51
N ASP A 181 -7.34 9.86 4.44
CA ASP A 181 -7.51 9.10 3.20
C ASP A 181 -8.97 8.73 2.89
N ALA A 182 -9.83 8.63 3.91
CA ALA A 182 -11.27 8.45 3.73
C ALA A 182 -11.90 9.59 2.91
N THR A 183 -11.39 10.82 3.01
CA THR A 183 -11.89 11.96 2.23
C THR A 183 -11.71 11.75 0.73
N ARG A 184 -10.57 11.20 0.32
CA ARG A 184 -10.26 10.91 -1.08
C ARG A 184 -11.11 9.76 -1.61
N VAL A 185 -11.23 8.70 -0.82
CA VAL A 185 -12.11 7.54 -1.14
C VAL A 185 -13.55 8.01 -1.26
N PHE A 186 -14.03 8.86 -0.35
CA PHE A 186 -15.37 9.45 -0.40
C PHE A 186 -15.64 10.15 -1.74
N ARG A 187 -14.73 11.01 -2.21
CA ARG A 187 -14.91 11.73 -3.47
C ARG A 187 -15.03 10.81 -4.66
N ILE A 188 -14.19 9.78 -4.73
CA ILE A 188 -14.22 8.82 -5.83
C ILE A 188 -15.47 7.95 -5.76
N ALA A 189 -15.79 7.40 -4.59
CA ALA A 189 -16.99 6.58 -4.40
C ALA A 189 -18.27 7.38 -4.72
N ARG A 190 -18.34 8.65 -4.28
CA ARG A 190 -19.44 9.55 -4.58
C ARG A 190 -19.54 9.82 -6.08
N ALA A 191 -18.45 10.12 -6.76
CA ALA A 191 -18.44 10.41 -8.20
C ALA A 191 -18.87 9.18 -9.01
N VAL A 192 -18.36 8.01 -8.70
CA VAL A 192 -18.75 6.75 -9.35
C VAL A 192 -20.22 6.44 -9.10
N ALA A 193 -20.67 6.54 -7.86
CA ALA A 193 -22.08 6.28 -7.51
C ALA A 193 -23.04 7.28 -8.17
N ALA A 194 -22.69 8.56 -8.27
CA ALA A 194 -23.53 9.58 -8.92
C ALA A 194 -23.80 9.25 -10.38
N ASN A 195 -22.82 8.69 -11.10
CA ASN A 195 -23.02 8.24 -12.49
C ASN A 195 -23.91 6.99 -12.59
N ILE A 196 -23.94 6.15 -11.56
CA ILE A 196 -24.73 4.91 -11.54
C ILE A 196 -26.17 5.18 -11.10
N VAL A 197 -26.36 6.06 -10.12
CA VAL A 197 -27.70 6.37 -9.53
C VAL A 197 -28.70 6.87 -10.57
N VAL A 198 -28.25 7.52 -11.64
CA VAL A 198 -29.10 8.05 -12.73
C VAL A 198 -29.43 7.02 -13.81
N MET A 199 -28.94 5.79 -13.71
CA MET A 199 -29.19 4.74 -14.69
C MET A 199 -30.61 4.19 -14.55
N GLU A 200 -31.26 3.86 -15.68
CA GLU A 200 -32.66 3.42 -15.77
C GLU A 200 -32.98 2.20 -14.88
N TYR A 201 -32.06 1.26 -14.75
CA TYR A 201 -32.24 0.07 -13.90
C TYR A 201 -32.30 0.40 -12.41
N VAL A 202 -31.57 1.44 -11.96
CA VAL A 202 -31.60 1.93 -10.57
C VAL A 202 -32.93 2.65 -10.31
N GLU A 203 -33.36 3.48 -11.25
CA GLU A 203 -34.67 4.17 -11.18
C GLU A 203 -35.81 3.15 -11.17
N SER A 204 -35.78 2.16 -12.05
CA SER A 204 -36.75 1.07 -12.08
C SER A 204 -36.78 0.28 -10.75
N ALA A 205 -35.61 0.03 -10.11
CA ALA A 205 -35.56 -0.60 -8.80
C ALA A 205 -36.20 0.30 -7.72
N ARG A 206 -35.93 1.61 -7.77
CA ARG A 206 -36.50 2.59 -6.84
C ARG A 206 -38.03 2.66 -6.98
N LEU A 207 -38.57 2.68 -8.21
CA LEU A 207 -40.01 2.67 -8.49
C LEU A 207 -40.70 1.37 -8.01
N ARG A 208 -39.99 0.25 -8.01
CA ARG A 208 -40.46 -1.02 -7.40
C ARG A 208 -40.38 -1.05 -5.87
N GLY A 209 -40.04 0.07 -5.22
CA GLY A 209 -39.99 0.19 -3.77
C GLY A 209 -38.71 -0.41 -3.13
N ALA A 210 -37.59 -0.52 -3.88
CA ALA A 210 -36.34 -0.93 -3.29
C ALA A 210 -35.84 0.07 -2.25
N GLY A 211 -35.60 -0.39 -1.01
CA GLY A 211 -35.04 0.43 0.05
C GLY A 211 -33.57 0.79 -0.20
N LEU A 212 -33.07 1.80 0.51
CA LEU A 212 -31.73 2.39 0.35
C LEU A 212 -30.59 1.33 0.34
N TRP A 213 -30.56 0.47 1.34
CA TRP A 213 -29.51 -0.55 1.45
C TRP A 213 -29.56 -1.61 0.33
N ARG A 214 -30.77 -1.88 -0.20
CA ARG A 214 -30.94 -2.77 -1.35
C ARG A 214 -30.43 -2.09 -2.62
N LEU A 215 -30.74 -0.80 -2.83
CA LEU A 215 -30.21 -0.01 -3.95
C LEU A 215 -28.68 0.03 -3.92
N ILE A 216 -28.08 0.38 -2.78
CA ILE A 216 -26.62 0.45 -2.65
C ILE A 216 -26.00 -0.93 -2.86
N GLY A 217 -26.46 -1.96 -2.15
CA GLY A 217 -25.80 -3.26 -2.14
C GLY A 217 -26.01 -4.12 -3.37
N ARG A 218 -27.14 -3.96 -4.09
CA ARG A 218 -27.47 -4.80 -5.25
C ARG A 218 -27.37 -4.12 -6.59
N GLU A 219 -27.62 -2.81 -6.63
CA GLU A 219 -27.65 -2.08 -7.90
C GLU A 219 -26.40 -1.20 -8.09
N ILE A 220 -25.98 -0.47 -7.06
CA ILE A 220 -24.90 0.52 -7.18
C ILE A 220 -23.53 -0.11 -6.93
N LEU A 221 -23.32 -0.75 -5.77
CA LEU A 221 -22.03 -1.27 -5.35
C LEU A 221 -21.43 -2.29 -6.34
N PRO A 222 -22.17 -3.28 -6.87
CA PRO A 222 -21.58 -4.23 -7.82
C PRO A 222 -21.04 -3.56 -9.09
N ASN A 223 -21.72 -2.50 -9.55
CA ASN A 223 -21.31 -1.74 -10.72
C ASN A 223 -20.19 -0.73 -10.41
N ALA A 224 -20.05 -0.31 -9.15
CA ALA A 224 -18.99 0.56 -8.66
C ALA A 224 -17.71 -0.21 -8.28
N MET A 225 -17.77 -1.54 -8.14
CA MET A 225 -16.63 -2.36 -7.68
C MET A 225 -15.36 -2.21 -8.52
N PRO A 226 -15.37 -2.24 -9.87
CA PRO A 226 -14.13 -2.17 -10.63
C PRO A 226 -13.28 -0.93 -10.31
N PRO A 227 -13.81 0.33 -10.39
CA PRO A 227 -13.03 1.50 -10.04
C PRO A 227 -12.69 1.57 -8.54
N LEU A 228 -13.55 1.06 -7.65
CA LEU A 228 -13.29 1.05 -6.21
C LEU A 228 -12.17 0.09 -5.84
N VAL A 229 -12.07 -1.09 -6.46
CA VAL A 229 -10.97 -2.03 -6.21
C VAL A 229 -9.62 -1.45 -6.67
N ALA A 230 -9.59 -0.80 -7.82
CA ALA A 230 -8.39 -0.11 -8.28
C ALA A 230 -7.98 1.03 -7.32
N GLU A 231 -8.95 1.84 -6.87
CA GLU A 231 -8.70 2.89 -5.90
C GLU A 231 -8.17 2.33 -4.57
N PHE A 232 -8.66 1.17 -4.12
CA PHE A 232 -8.15 0.52 -2.91
C PHE A 232 -6.63 0.25 -3.01
N GLY A 233 -6.17 -0.29 -4.14
CA GLY A 233 -4.75 -0.54 -4.34
C GLY A 233 -3.92 0.75 -4.36
N LEU A 234 -4.40 1.80 -5.05
CA LEU A 234 -3.75 3.11 -5.05
C LEU A 234 -3.72 3.72 -3.64
N ARG A 235 -4.81 3.66 -2.89
CA ARG A 235 -4.85 4.16 -1.49
C ARG A 235 -3.88 3.42 -0.61
N PHE A 236 -3.79 2.10 -0.74
CA PHE A 236 -2.80 1.32 0.02
C PHE A 236 -1.37 1.84 -0.21
N CYS A 237 -0.97 2.12 -1.45
CA CYS A 237 0.35 2.70 -1.74
C CYS A 237 0.55 4.04 -1.06
N PHE A 238 -0.42 4.96 -1.17
CA PHE A 238 -0.31 6.29 -0.56
C PHE A 238 -0.30 6.23 0.97
N VAL A 239 -1.13 5.41 1.58
CA VAL A 239 -1.17 5.19 3.03
C VAL A 239 0.15 4.60 3.51
N PHE A 240 0.68 3.57 2.83
CA PHE A 240 1.96 2.94 3.16
C PHE A 240 3.12 3.94 3.10
N LEU A 241 3.19 4.77 2.04
CA LEU A 241 4.19 5.83 1.94
C LEU A 241 4.01 6.91 3.01
N SER A 242 2.76 7.30 3.33
CA SER A 242 2.47 8.29 4.37
C SER A 242 2.90 7.82 5.75
N ILE A 243 2.61 6.56 6.09
CA ILE A 243 3.06 5.93 7.35
C ILE A 243 4.59 5.88 7.40
N SER A 244 5.23 5.43 6.32
CA SER A 244 6.69 5.38 6.23
C SER A 244 7.33 6.76 6.39
N ALA A 245 6.74 7.81 5.78
CA ALA A 245 7.19 9.19 5.92
C ALA A 245 7.02 9.72 7.36
N LEU A 246 5.88 9.46 7.99
CA LEU A 246 5.65 9.83 9.39
C LEU A 246 6.60 9.09 10.35
N SER A 247 6.87 7.82 10.10
CA SER A 247 7.85 7.04 10.85
C SER A 247 9.27 7.59 10.67
N PHE A 248 9.63 7.97 9.45
CA PHE A 248 10.90 8.66 9.17
C PHE A 248 10.99 10.00 9.91
N LEU A 249 9.90 10.76 9.99
CA LEU A 249 9.84 12.02 10.73
C LEU A 249 9.76 11.84 12.27
N GLY A 250 9.64 10.60 12.76
CA GLY A 250 9.63 10.29 14.18
C GLY A 250 8.26 10.26 14.83
N LEU A 251 7.17 10.43 14.07
CA LEU A 251 5.79 10.41 14.54
C LEU A 251 5.00 9.17 14.08
N GLY A 252 5.68 8.18 13.49
CA GLY A 252 5.09 6.90 13.15
C GLY A 252 5.19 5.85 14.26
N VAL A 253 5.51 4.63 13.87
CA VAL A 253 5.69 3.50 14.80
C VAL A 253 6.89 3.76 15.70
N GLN A 254 6.68 3.65 17.01
CA GLN A 254 7.72 3.94 17.99
C GLN A 254 8.53 2.68 18.35
N PRO A 255 9.85 2.85 18.65
CA PRO A 255 10.64 1.77 19.24
C PRO A 255 9.94 1.16 20.49
N PRO A 256 10.15 -0.12 20.78
CA PRO A 256 11.14 -1.03 20.21
C PRO A 256 10.69 -1.78 18.95
N SER A 257 9.44 -1.58 18.48
CA SER A 257 8.91 -2.27 17.30
C SER A 257 9.67 -1.87 16.02
N ALA A 258 9.95 -2.85 15.16
CA ALA A 258 10.57 -2.60 13.87
C ALA A 258 9.56 -1.96 12.90
N ASP A 259 9.99 -0.93 12.18
CA ASP A 259 9.22 -0.26 11.13
C ASP A 259 10.17 0.22 10.03
N LEU A 260 9.79 0.03 8.77
CA LEU A 260 10.69 0.33 7.64
C LEU A 260 11.07 1.81 7.57
N GLY A 261 10.13 2.73 7.79
CA GLY A 261 10.39 4.17 7.76
C GLY A 261 11.29 4.63 8.92
N ALA A 262 11.05 4.09 10.12
CA ALA A 262 11.90 4.34 11.28
C ALA A 262 13.31 3.79 11.10
N MET A 263 13.45 2.59 10.49
CA MET A 263 14.76 1.98 10.19
C MET A 263 15.57 2.81 9.19
N VAL A 264 14.93 3.43 8.19
CA VAL A 264 15.62 4.38 7.30
C VAL A 264 16.19 5.54 8.12
N ARG A 265 15.39 6.14 9.01
CA ARG A 265 15.83 7.25 9.87
C ARG A 265 16.95 6.86 10.82
N GLU A 266 16.80 5.73 11.52
CA GLU A 266 17.77 5.25 12.52
C GLU A 266 19.16 5.03 11.94
N ASN A 267 19.22 4.60 10.67
CA ASN A 267 20.48 4.30 9.99
C ASN A 267 20.91 5.38 8.99
N ALA A 268 20.17 6.51 8.86
CA ALA A 268 20.43 7.53 7.82
C ALA A 268 21.85 8.10 7.86
N SER A 269 22.45 8.25 9.03
CA SER A 269 23.83 8.76 9.20
C SER A 269 24.88 7.86 8.56
N LEU A 270 24.63 6.57 8.43
CA LEU A 270 25.56 5.61 7.83
C LEU A 270 25.82 5.87 6.35
N ILE A 271 24.89 6.54 5.64
CA ILE A 271 25.07 6.93 4.23
C ILE A 271 26.31 7.79 4.05
N THR A 272 26.62 8.66 5.01
CA THR A 272 27.81 9.55 4.95
C THR A 272 29.12 8.76 5.02
N PHE A 273 29.08 7.54 5.53
CA PHE A 273 30.22 6.62 5.61
C PHE A 273 30.25 5.62 4.45
N GLY A 274 29.33 5.75 3.48
CA GLY A 274 29.23 4.85 2.32
C GLY A 274 28.57 3.49 2.62
N ASP A 275 27.92 3.35 3.77
CA ASP A 275 27.19 2.14 4.14
C ASP A 275 25.80 2.11 3.45
N ILE A 276 25.44 0.96 2.91
CA ILE A 276 24.18 0.72 2.20
C ILE A 276 23.03 0.28 3.11
N THR A 277 23.29 0.09 4.40
CA THR A 277 22.28 -0.38 5.37
C THR A 277 20.99 0.43 5.36
N PRO A 278 20.98 1.77 5.28
CA PRO A 278 19.75 2.56 5.21
C PRO A 278 18.96 2.36 3.92
N ILE A 279 19.63 1.94 2.85
CA ILE A 279 19.01 1.71 1.53
C ILE A 279 18.12 0.46 1.56
N LEU A 280 18.43 -0.53 2.41
CA LEU A 280 17.68 -1.79 2.47
C LEU A 280 16.21 -1.58 2.81
N PRO A 281 15.82 -0.92 3.93
CA PRO A 281 14.41 -0.66 4.22
C PRO A 281 13.76 0.29 3.21
N ALA A 282 14.49 1.28 2.68
CA ALA A 282 13.99 2.17 1.64
C ALA A 282 13.69 1.43 0.34
N ALA A 283 14.55 0.51 -0.08
CA ALA A 283 14.33 -0.34 -1.27
C ALA A 283 13.10 -1.25 -1.09
N LEU A 284 12.87 -1.78 0.11
CA LEU A 284 11.67 -2.58 0.40
C LEU A 284 10.41 -1.72 0.31
N ILE A 285 10.42 -0.48 0.81
CA ILE A 285 9.28 0.45 0.66
C ILE A 285 9.00 0.71 -0.83
N ALA A 286 10.04 1.03 -1.61
CA ALA A 286 9.93 1.30 -3.03
C ALA A 286 9.44 0.08 -3.82
N LEU A 287 9.99 -1.10 -3.53
CA LEU A 287 9.65 -2.35 -4.22
C LEU A 287 8.17 -2.70 -4.07
N LEU A 288 7.64 -2.64 -2.85
CA LEU A 288 6.21 -2.92 -2.61
C LEU A 288 5.32 -1.90 -3.32
N THR A 289 5.67 -0.61 -3.22
CA THR A 289 4.89 0.47 -3.85
C THR A 289 4.81 0.29 -5.36
N VAL A 290 5.95 0.03 -6.02
CA VAL A 290 6.02 -0.21 -7.48
C VAL A 290 5.24 -1.47 -7.85
N ALA A 291 5.39 -2.55 -7.07
CA ALA A 291 4.70 -3.81 -7.31
C ALA A 291 3.17 -3.67 -7.27
N VAL A 292 2.65 -2.96 -6.27
CA VAL A 292 1.21 -2.72 -6.15
C VAL A 292 0.70 -1.85 -7.30
N ASN A 293 1.43 -0.79 -7.69
CA ASN A 293 1.04 0.05 -8.82
C ASN A 293 0.97 -0.77 -10.13
N PHE A 294 1.92 -1.64 -10.42
CA PHE A 294 1.86 -2.50 -11.60
C PHE A 294 0.63 -3.41 -11.65
N VAL A 295 0.21 -3.93 -10.49
CA VAL A 295 -0.99 -4.77 -10.41
C VAL A 295 -2.26 -3.94 -10.56
N VAL A 296 -2.30 -2.74 -9.97
CA VAL A 296 -3.43 -1.82 -10.09
C VAL A 296 -3.62 -1.34 -11.52
N ASP A 297 -2.55 -0.94 -12.19
CA ASP A 297 -2.59 -0.52 -13.59
C ASP A 297 -3.15 -1.64 -14.49
N TRP A 298 -2.65 -2.86 -14.30
CA TRP A 298 -3.19 -4.01 -15.01
C TRP A 298 -4.66 -4.29 -14.71
N ALA A 299 -5.09 -4.19 -13.45
CA ALA A 299 -6.49 -4.36 -13.08
C ALA A 299 -7.40 -3.28 -13.72
N LEU A 300 -6.92 -2.04 -13.82
CA LEU A 300 -7.62 -0.95 -14.52
C LEU A 300 -7.75 -1.24 -16.02
N HIS A 301 -6.68 -1.70 -16.67
CA HIS A 301 -6.74 -2.10 -18.09
C HIS A 301 -7.76 -3.22 -18.34
N LEU A 302 -7.82 -4.22 -17.46
CA LEU A 302 -8.83 -5.29 -17.57
C LEU A 302 -10.26 -4.77 -17.43
N SER A 303 -10.48 -3.77 -16.57
CA SER A 303 -11.82 -3.22 -16.31
C SER A 303 -12.28 -2.24 -17.40
N SER A 304 -11.37 -1.56 -18.10
CA SER A 304 -11.68 -0.59 -19.15
C SER A 304 -12.12 -1.23 -20.47
N GLY A 305 -11.95 -2.55 -20.62
CA GLY A 305 -12.36 -3.27 -21.85
C GLY A 305 -11.58 -2.89 -23.10
N LEU A 306 -10.52 -2.09 -22.98
CA LEU A 306 -9.60 -1.76 -24.06
C LEU A 306 -8.81 -3.02 -24.40
N LYS A 307 -9.24 -3.73 -25.46
CA LYS A 307 -8.43 -4.76 -26.12
C LYS A 307 -7.45 -4.03 -27.01
N GLU A 308 -6.15 -4.18 -26.75
CA GLU A 308 -5.13 -3.92 -27.74
C GLU A 308 -5.24 -4.90 -28.91
#